data_12d002b6ec318ef0041f0d0b25fa5fc8
#
_entry.id   12d002b6ec318ef0041f0d0b25fa5fc8
#
_cell.length_a   1.000
_cell.length_b   1.000
_cell.length_c   1.000
_cell.angle_alpha   90.00
_cell.angle_beta   90.00
_cell.angle_gamma   90.00
#
_symmetry.space_group_name_H-M   'P 1'
#
loop_
_entity.id
_entity.type
_entity.pdbx_description
1 polymer ?
#
loop_
_entity_poly.entity_id
_entity_poly.type
_entity_poly.pdbx_seq_one_letter_code
_entity_poly.pdbx_strand_id
1 'polypeptide(L)'
;SEVYDEIFEEHINTLSFKAAIEINSEFFEDKKILIINSGIGLNCLFCAREGAKKVFSVEPNIAKSKFQKKIVQQNKYENVIKVLNCHIEEVANIGKIDIIICEWMGNFLLSGSLLKKLIYARDKFLIDDGIIFPDRATLYICGVQDEEYKSEKFKMWDNIYNVNMSSIKSVCFKDPLIDNINKENIISTICPVFVADLYKI
;
A
#
# COMPACT_ATOMS: atom_id res chain seq x y z
N SER A 1 16.67 1.61 -10.48
CA SER A 1 16.61 2.70 -9.47
C SER A 1 15.31 2.56 -8.70
N GLU A 2 15.28 2.90 -7.40
CA GLU A 2 14.09 2.77 -6.54
C GLU A 2 12.80 3.34 -7.16
N VAL A 3 12.89 4.41 -7.94
CA VAL A 3 11.72 5.02 -8.61
C VAL A 3 11.21 4.16 -9.77
N TYR A 4 12.09 3.49 -10.48
CA TYR A 4 11.72 2.61 -11.58
C TYR A 4 11.08 1.32 -11.05
N ASP A 5 11.68 0.77 -10.00
CA ASP A 5 11.24 -0.47 -9.37
C ASP A 5 9.83 -0.28 -8.75
N GLU A 6 9.56 0.87 -8.10
CA GLU A 6 8.24 1.22 -7.55
C GLU A 6 7.11 1.15 -8.61
N ILE A 7 7.36 1.58 -9.84
CA ILE A 7 6.33 1.55 -10.91
C ILE A 7 6.07 0.13 -11.41
N PHE A 8 7.10 -0.70 -11.50
CA PHE A 8 7.02 -2.03 -12.10
C PHE A 8 6.71 -3.14 -11.09
N GLU A 9 7.21 -3.05 -9.88
CA GLU A 9 6.95 -4.03 -8.82
C GLU A 9 5.55 -3.89 -8.19
N GLU A 10 5.01 -2.65 -8.14
CA GLU A 10 3.69 -2.36 -7.57
C GLU A 10 2.56 -2.25 -8.60
N HIS A 11 2.74 -2.84 -9.79
CA HIS A 11 1.78 -2.70 -10.89
C HIS A 11 0.34 -3.12 -10.50
N ILE A 12 0.19 -4.19 -9.73
CA ILE A 12 -1.13 -4.69 -9.29
C ILE A 12 -1.79 -3.69 -8.33
N ASN A 13 -1.04 -3.16 -7.37
CA ASN A 13 -1.56 -2.17 -6.41
C ASN A 13 -1.97 -0.89 -7.13
N THR A 14 -1.11 -0.37 -8.01
CA THR A 14 -1.39 0.81 -8.81
C THR A 14 -2.66 0.65 -9.67
N LEU A 15 -2.84 -0.50 -10.32
CA LEU A 15 -4.05 -0.79 -11.11
C LEU A 15 -5.29 -0.91 -10.22
N SER A 16 -5.16 -1.47 -9.02
CA SER A 16 -6.27 -1.59 -8.08
C SER A 16 -6.73 -0.23 -7.57
N PHE A 17 -5.81 0.67 -7.21
CA PHE A 17 -6.15 2.05 -6.84
C PHE A 17 -6.76 2.81 -8.01
N LYS A 18 -6.17 2.69 -9.21
CA LYS A 18 -6.72 3.29 -10.43
C LYS A 18 -8.16 2.84 -10.66
N ALA A 19 -8.41 1.54 -10.66
CA ALA A 19 -9.74 0.99 -10.86
C ALA A 19 -10.73 1.45 -9.77
N ALA A 20 -10.31 1.48 -8.50
CA ALA A 20 -11.14 1.95 -7.40
C ALA A 20 -11.52 3.43 -7.57
N ILE A 21 -10.60 4.29 -8.01
CA ILE A 21 -10.87 5.70 -8.26
C ILE A 21 -11.81 5.88 -9.46
N GLU A 22 -11.53 5.21 -10.59
CA GLU A 22 -12.32 5.33 -11.83
C GLU A 22 -13.76 4.79 -11.67
N ILE A 23 -13.93 3.64 -11.01
CA ILE A 23 -15.27 3.04 -10.77
C ILE A 23 -16.12 3.91 -9.82
N ASN A 24 -15.49 4.65 -8.93
CA ASN A 24 -16.14 5.50 -7.94
C ASN A 24 -15.98 6.99 -8.28
N SER A 25 -15.81 7.35 -9.54
CA SER A 25 -15.51 8.72 -10.01
C SER A 25 -16.46 9.78 -9.44
N GLU A 26 -17.75 9.48 -9.30
CA GLU A 26 -18.75 10.36 -8.70
C GLU A 26 -18.43 10.83 -7.28
N PHE A 27 -17.69 10.02 -6.49
CA PHE A 27 -17.25 10.42 -5.14
C PHE A 27 -16.04 11.35 -5.17
N PHE A 28 -15.33 11.46 -6.29
CA PHE A 28 -14.12 12.27 -6.42
C PHE A 28 -14.38 13.66 -7.00
N GLU A 29 -15.47 13.82 -7.77
CA GLU A 29 -15.83 15.09 -8.43
C GLU A 29 -16.04 16.21 -7.39
N ASP A 30 -15.39 17.36 -7.60
CA ASP A 30 -15.38 18.56 -6.74
C ASP A 30 -14.94 18.33 -5.27
N LYS A 31 -14.22 17.22 -4.99
CA LYS A 31 -13.75 16.87 -3.66
C LYS A 31 -12.32 17.32 -3.39
N LYS A 32 -12.03 17.53 -2.09
CA LYS A 32 -10.67 17.74 -1.57
C LYS A 32 -10.11 16.40 -1.11
N ILE A 33 -8.97 16.03 -1.64
CA ILE A 33 -8.35 14.72 -1.42
C ILE A 33 -6.98 14.89 -0.79
N LEU A 34 -6.68 14.06 0.20
CA LEU A 34 -5.35 13.94 0.82
C LEU A 34 -4.75 12.59 0.47
N ILE A 35 -3.56 12.58 -0.10
CA ILE A 35 -2.81 11.35 -0.40
C ILE A 35 -1.54 11.32 0.44
N ILE A 36 -1.37 10.26 1.23
CA ILE A 36 -0.27 10.10 2.17
C ILE A 36 0.76 9.13 1.58
N ASN A 37 2.04 9.51 1.62
CA ASN A 37 3.15 8.78 0.99
C ASN A 37 2.86 8.52 -0.49
N SER A 38 2.59 9.58 -1.22
CA SER A 38 2.08 9.55 -2.59
C SER A 38 3.09 9.07 -3.66
N GLY A 39 4.34 8.80 -3.27
CA GLY A 39 5.39 8.36 -4.18
C GLY A 39 5.63 9.36 -5.31
N ILE A 40 5.61 8.88 -6.54
CA ILE A 40 5.72 9.72 -7.74
C ILE A 40 4.40 10.36 -8.18
N GLY A 41 3.27 10.06 -7.49
CA GLY A 41 1.99 10.76 -7.62
C GLY A 41 0.99 10.20 -8.61
N LEU A 42 1.05 8.94 -8.99
CA LEU A 42 0.09 8.34 -9.91
C LEU A 42 -1.35 8.47 -9.39
N ASN A 43 -1.60 8.12 -8.14
CA ASN A 43 -2.94 8.26 -7.52
C ASN A 43 -3.43 9.72 -7.51
N CYS A 44 -2.50 10.70 -7.38
CA CYS A 44 -2.88 12.11 -7.47
C CYS A 44 -3.40 12.49 -8.85
N LEU A 45 -2.76 11.97 -9.90
CA LEU A 45 -3.19 12.20 -11.28
C LEU A 45 -4.51 11.50 -11.60
N PHE A 46 -4.73 10.29 -11.07
CA PHE A 46 -6.00 9.60 -11.23
C PHE A 46 -7.14 10.42 -10.60
N CYS A 47 -6.98 10.87 -9.35
CA CYS A 47 -7.98 11.73 -8.71
C CYS A 47 -8.23 13.04 -9.46
N ALA A 48 -7.17 13.68 -9.97
CA ALA A 48 -7.32 14.92 -10.73
C ALA A 48 -8.07 14.70 -12.07
N ARG A 49 -7.90 13.55 -12.72
CA ARG A 49 -8.63 13.17 -13.93
C ARG A 49 -10.13 12.97 -13.67
N GLU A 50 -10.46 12.41 -12.52
CA GLU A 50 -11.83 12.20 -12.07
C GLU A 50 -12.47 13.46 -11.43
N GLY A 51 -11.94 14.63 -11.73
CA GLY A 51 -12.58 15.91 -11.40
C GLY A 51 -12.36 16.39 -9.97
N ALA A 52 -11.35 15.89 -9.26
CA ALA A 52 -11.04 16.38 -7.92
C ALA A 52 -10.83 17.90 -7.90
N LYS A 53 -11.45 18.60 -6.94
CA LYS A 53 -11.29 20.03 -6.74
C LYS A 53 -9.88 20.40 -6.31
N LYS A 54 -9.32 19.63 -5.39
CA LYS A 54 -7.97 19.80 -4.87
C LYS A 54 -7.39 18.51 -4.36
N VAL A 55 -6.17 18.21 -4.72
CA VAL A 55 -5.41 17.06 -4.24
C VAL A 55 -4.18 17.56 -3.48
N PHE A 56 -4.10 17.22 -2.19
CA PHE A 56 -2.92 17.44 -1.36
C PHE A 56 -2.10 16.15 -1.34
N SER A 57 -0.94 16.19 -1.95
CA SER A 57 -0.03 15.08 -2.07
C SER A 57 1.10 15.21 -1.07
N VAL A 58 1.17 14.35 -0.08
CA VAL A 58 2.19 14.38 0.98
C VAL A 58 3.22 13.31 0.70
N GLU A 59 4.46 13.74 0.42
CA GLU A 59 5.58 12.86 0.12
C GLU A 59 6.86 13.32 0.84
N PRO A 60 7.31 12.61 1.88
CA PRO A 60 8.49 13.01 2.64
C PRO A 60 9.80 12.82 1.87
N ASN A 61 9.85 11.89 0.92
CA ASN A 61 11.06 11.68 0.12
C ASN A 61 11.26 12.84 -0.87
N ILE A 62 12.38 13.55 -0.71
CA ILE A 62 12.71 14.73 -1.50
C ILE A 62 12.84 14.42 -3.00
N ALA A 63 13.44 13.28 -3.35
CA ALA A 63 13.63 12.89 -4.75
C ALA A 63 12.27 12.58 -5.41
N LYS A 64 11.44 11.76 -4.79
CA LYS A 64 10.09 11.42 -5.26
C LYS A 64 9.22 12.69 -5.40
N SER A 65 9.21 13.55 -4.39
CA SER A 65 8.48 14.83 -4.41
C SER A 65 8.94 15.76 -5.55
N LYS A 66 10.24 15.83 -5.85
CA LYS A 66 10.75 16.61 -6.98
C LYS A 66 10.29 16.06 -8.33
N PHE A 67 10.31 14.73 -8.51
CA PHE A 67 9.80 14.08 -9.73
C PHE A 67 8.31 14.31 -9.86
N GLN A 68 7.56 14.12 -8.79
CA GLN A 68 6.11 14.33 -8.78
C GLN A 68 5.73 15.75 -9.22
N LYS A 69 6.41 16.79 -8.72
CA LYS A 69 6.16 18.18 -9.15
C LYS A 69 6.32 18.36 -10.65
N LYS A 70 7.38 17.77 -11.25
CA LYS A 70 7.60 17.81 -12.70
C LYS A 70 6.48 17.07 -13.46
N ILE A 71 6.09 15.87 -12.98
CA ILE A 71 5.04 15.06 -13.59
C ILE A 71 3.70 15.81 -13.54
N VAL A 72 3.36 16.42 -12.41
CA VAL A 72 2.15 17.23 -12.25
C VAL A 72 2.12 18.39 -13.24
N GLN A 73 3.24 19.11 -13.41
CA GLN A 73 3.37 20.21 -14.37
C GLN A 73 3.25 19.71 -15.82
N GLN A 74 3.92 18.61 -16.18
CA GLN A 74 3.84 18.02 -17.52
C GLN A 74 2.42 17.62 -17.91
N ASN A 75 1.60 17.21 -16.92
CA ASN A 75 0.20 16.84 -17.11
C ASN A 75 -0.77 18.02 -16.90
N LYS A 76 -0.30 19.25 -16.64
CA LYS A 76 -1.11 20.48 -16.48
C LYS A 76 -2.10 20.43 -15.31
N TYR A 77 -1.73 19.74 -14.21
CA TYR A 77 -2.56 19.62 -13.00
C TYR A 77 -2.02 20.44 -11.81
N GLU A 78 -1.11 21.39 -12.01
CA GLU A 78 -0.51 22.23 -10.96
C GLU A 78 -1.53 23.09 -10.20
N ASN A 79 -2.64 23.42 -10.85
CA ASN A 79 -3.75 24.14 -10.21
C ASN A 79 -4.62 23.25 -9.30
N VAL A 80 -4.65 21.93 -9.56
CA VAL A 80 -5.42 20.94 -8.80
C VAL A 80 -4.55 20.24 -7.75
N ILE A 81 -3.35 19.78 -8.11
CA ILE A 81 -2.48 19.00 -7.25
C ILE A 81 -1.45 19.89 -6.57
N LYS A 82 -1.43 19.87 -5.23
CA LYS A 82 -0.43 20.55 -4.39
C LYS A 82 0.49 19.52 -3.75
N VAL A 83 1.74 19.46 -4.20
CA VAL A 83 2.76 18.54 -3.66
C VAL A 83 3.43 19.15 -2.44
N LEU A 84 3.33 18.48 -1.30
CA LEU A 84 3.90 18.84 0.00
C LEU A 84 5.05 17.88 0.32
N ASN A 85 6.27 18.38 0.34
CA ASN A 85 7.44 17.59 0.72
C ASN A 85 7.68 17.70 2.22
N CYS A 86 6.95 16.92 2.98
CA CYS A 86 6.99 16.89 4.44
C CYS A 86 6.39 15.57 4.96
N HIS A 87 6.53 15.30 6.23
CA HIS A 87 5.74 14.26 6.89
C HIS A 87 4.31 14.73 7.13
N ILE A 88 3.36 13.78 7.27
CA ILE A 88 1.94 14.12 7.43
C ILE A 88 1.68 14.91 8.71
N GLU A 89 2.48 14.71 9.73
CA GLU A 89 2.41 15.40 11.02
C GLU A 89 2.75 16.90 10.90
N GLU A 90 3.56 17.25 9.89
CA GLU A 90 4.01 18.63 9.62
C GLU A 90 3.01 19.40 8.74
N VAL A 91 2.03 18.69 8.17
CA VAL A 91 1.02 19.32 7.31
C VAL A 91 0.15 20.30 8.12
N ALA A 92 0.06 21.51 7.61
CA ALA A 92 -0.76 22.57 8.19
C ALA A 92 -1.59 23.27 7.11
N ASN A 93 -2.71 23.89 7.55
CA ASN A 93 -3.53 24.80 6.74
C ASN A 93 -4.07 24.23 5.41
N ILE A 94 -4.41 22.93 5.37
CA ILE A 94 -5.10 22.33 4.23
C ILE A 94 -6.63 22.34 4.37
N GLY A 95 -7.13 22.66 5.58
CA GLY A 95 -8.55 22.59 5.91
C GLY A 95 -9.08 21.17 6.04
N LYS A 96 -10.39 21.02 6.01
CA LYS A 96 -11.02 19.70 6.02
C LYS A 96 -10.96 19.05 4.65
N ILE A 97 -10.90 17.72 4.65
CA ILE A 97 -10.67 16.83 3.52
C ILE A 97 -11.84 15.87 3.41
N ASP A 98 -12.31 15.64 2.19
CA ASP A 98 -13.41 14.70 1.91
C ASP A 98 -12.93 13.26 1.81
N ILE A 99 -11.73 13.03 1.21
CA ILE A 99 -11.21 11.70 0.94
C ILE A 99 -9.74 11.61 1.33
N ILE A 100 -9.36 10.53 2.03
CA ILE A 100 -7.96 10.18 2.28
C ILE A 100 -7.61 8.92 1.50
N ILE A 101 -6.52 8.96 0.73
CA ILE A 101 -5.94 7.79 0.07
C ILE A 101 -4.57 7.51 0.71
N CYS A 102 -4.37 6.28 1.14
CA CYS A 102 -3.10 5.86 1.73
C CYS A 102 -2.91 4.35 1.57
N GLU A 103 -1.83 3.94 0.95
CA GLU A 103 -1.37 2.55 1.00
C GLU A 103 -0.73 2.29 2.37
N TRP A 104 -1.60 2.07 3.37
CA TRP A 104 -1.17 1.99 4.76
C TRP A 104 -0.74 0.60 5.21
N MET A 105 -1.03 -0.43 4.44
CA MET A 105 -0.68 -1.80 4.75
C MET A 105 0.84 -2.00 4.67
N GLY A 106 1.36 -2.79 5.59
CA GLY A 106 2.77 -3.19 5.59
C GLY A 106 2.91 -4.70 5.47
N ASN A 107 4.13 -5.19 5.61
CA ASN A 107 4.40 -6.63 5.64
C ASN A 107 3.60 -7.29 6.76
N PHE A 108 2.98 -8.44 6.45
CA PHE A 108 2.07 -9.10 7.39
C PHE A 108 1.02 -8.12 7.94
N LEU A 109 0.52 -7.23 7.08
CA LEU A 109 -0.43 -6.16 7.30
C LEU A 109 0.09 -4.99 8.17
N LEU A 110 0.76 -5.24 9.28
CA LEU A 110 1.06 -4.23 10.29
C LEU A 110 2.55 -3.85 10.41
N SER A 111 3.46 -4.68 9.92
CA SER A 111 4.91 -4.40 10.01
C SER A 111 5.34 -3.34 8.99
N GLY A 112 5.89 -2.23 9.47
CA GLY A 112 6.26 -1.10 8.61
C GLY A 112 5.06 -0.33 8.04
N SER A 113 3.84 -0.55 8.56
CA SER A 113 2.62 0.08 8.05
C SER A 113 2.57 1.58 8.35
N LEU A 114 1.78 2.30 7.52
CA LEU A 114 1.48 3.72 7.70
C LEU A 114 0.22 3.95 8.56
N LEU A 115 -0.31 2.91 9.21
CA LEU A 115 -1.57 2.95 9.95
C LEU A 115 -1.64 4.12 10.95
N LYS A 116 -0.59 4.32 11.75
CA LYS A 116 -0.55 5.43 12.73
C LYS A 116 -0.63 6.82 12.06
N LYS A 117 0.03 6.98 10.92
CA LYS A 117 0.01 8.22 10.14
C LYS A 117 -1.36 8.48 9.53
N LEU A 118 -2.01 7.42 9.05
CA LEU A 118 -3.36 7.50 8.51
C LEU A 118 -4.38 7.85 9.60
N ILE A 119 -4.32 7.21 10.77
CA ILE A 119 -5.19 7.55 11.92
C ILE A 119 -5.00 9.02 12.30
N TYR A 120 -3.76 9.50 12.43
CA TYR A 120 -3.49 10.91 12.69
C TYR A 120 -4.13 11.84 11.64
N ALA A 121 -3.99 11.52 10.36
CA ALA A 121 -4.56 12.31 9.27
C ALA A 121 -6.08 12.29 9.27
N ARG A 122 -6.69 11.12 9.53
CA ARG A 122 -8.14 10.95 9.69
C ARG A 122 -8.67 11.87 10.78
N ASP A 123 -8.13 11.78 11.97
CA ASP A 123 -8.62 12.51 13.14
C ASP A 123 -8.46 14.02 12.99
N LYS A 124 -7.41 14.48 12.30
CA LYS A 124 -7.11 15.89 12.12
C LYS A 124 -7.85 16.53 10.94
N PHE A 125 -7.89 15.83 9.81
CA PHE A 125 -8.28 16.45 8.54
C PHE A 125 -9.59 15.95 7.96
N LEU A 126 -9.97 14.66 8.17
CA LEU A 126 -11.15 14.10 7.54
C LEU A 126 -12.44 14.76 8.08
N ILE A 127 -13.42 14.94 7.21
CA ILE A 127 -14.79 15.31 7.61
C ILE A 127 -15.49 14.08 8.22
N ASP A 128 -16.61 14.31 8.94
CA ASP A 128 -17.32 13.24 9.66
C ASP A 128 -17.79 12.11 8.73
N ASP A 129 -18.31 12.44 7.55
CA ASP A 129 -18.72 11.47 6.52
C ASP A 129 -17.65 11.24 5.45
N GLY A 130 -16.38 11.51 5.78
CA GLY A 130 -15.26 11.38 4.84
C GLY A 130 -14.90 9.95 4.53
N ILE A 131 -14.29 9.74 3.36
CA ILE A 131 -13.98 8.42 2.83
C ILE A 131 -12.48 8.13 2.94
N ILE A 132 -12.14 6.88 3.23
CA ILE A 132 -10.75 6.39 3.29
C ILE A 132 -10.57 5.26 2.27
N PHE A 133 -9.53 5.33 1.43
CA PHE A 133 -9.16 4.29 0.48
C PHE A 133 -7.75 3.73 0.80
N PRO A 134 -7.64 2.42 1.13
CA PRO A 134 -8.70 1.52 1.57
C PRO A 134 -9.07 1.78 3.04
N ASP A 135 -10.34 1.56 3.39
CA ASP A 135 -10.87 1.76 4.75
C ASP A 135 -10.74 0.52 5.65
N ARG A 136 -10.53 -0.65 5.04
CA ARG A 136 -10.49 -1.93 5.75
C ARG A 136 -9.46 -2.88 5.16
N ALA A 137 -8.82 -3.63 6.06
CA ALA A 137 -8.00 -4.79 5.69
C ALA A 137 -8.24 -5.94 6.66
N THR A 138 -8.16 -7.17 6.16
CA THR A 138 -8.33 -8.37 6.95
C THR A 138 -7.13 -9.29 6.77
N LEU A 139 -6.55 -9.74 7.89
CA LEU A 139 -5.52 -10.76 7.92
C LEU A 139 -6.18 -12.12 8.13
N TYR A 140 -5.86 -13.06 7.25
CA TYR A 140 -6.34 -14.44 7.33
C TYR A 140 -5.17 -15.39 7.64
N ILE A 141 -5.52 -16.55 8.23
CA ILE A 141 -4.61 -17.67 8.42
C ILE A 141 -5.24 -18.95 7.88
N CYS A 142 -4.42 -19.78 7.26
CA CYS A 142 -4.81 -21.13 6.84
C CYS A 142 -3.61 -22.07 6.91
N GLY A 143 -3.89 -23.37 6.98
CA GLY A 143 -2.87 -24.42 6.83
C GLY A 143 -2.65 -24.72 5.35
N VAL A 144 -1.39 -24.87 4.98
CA VAL A 144 -0.96 -25.15 3.61
C VAL A 144 -0.07 -26.37 3.61
N GLN A 145 -0.24 -27.26 2.62
CA GLN A 145 0.66 -28.35 2.32
C GLN A 145 1.23 -28.15 0.93
N ASP A 146 2.55 -27.92 0.86
CA ASP A 146 3.29 -27.77 -0.39
C ASP A 146 4.56 -28.62 -0.34
N GLU A 147 4.46 -29.81 -0.92
CA GLU A 147 5.59 -30.76 -0.93
C GLU A 147 6.70 -30.34 -1.88
N GLU A 148 6.40 -29.61 -2.95
CA GLU A 148 7.39 -29.11 -3.89
C GLU A 148 8.26 -28.04 -3.21
N TYR A 149 7.63 -27.02 -2.63
CA TYR A 149 8.29 -25.99 -1.85
C TYR A 149 9.13 -26.58 -0.70
N LYS A 150 8.53 -27.52 0.06
CA LYS A 150 9.21 -28.20 1.15
C LYS A 150 10.41 -29.00 0.70
N SER A 151 10.31 -29.64 -0.47
CA SER A 151 11.43 -30.37 -1.05
C SER A 151 12.57 -29.46 -1.46
N GLU A 152 12.25 -28.39 -2.17
CA GLU A 152 13.25 -27.42 -2.63
C GLU A 152 13.91 -26.66 -1.47
N LYS A 153 13.14 -26.18 -0.50
CA LYS A 153 13.66 -25.35 0.61
C LYS A 153 14.34 -26.16 1.71
N PHE A 154 13.92 -27.40 1.96
CA PHE A 154 14.35 -28.13 3.15
C PHE A 154 15.04 -29.46 2.85
N LYS A 155 14.51 -30.28 1.94
CA LYS A 155 15.12 -31.60 1.65
C LYS A 155 16.46 -31.48 0.92
N MET A 156 16.65 -30.42 0.13
CA MET A 156 17.92 -30.18 -0.54
C MET A 156 19.14 -30.19 0.41
N TRP A 157 18.92 -29.72 1.66
CA TRP A 157 20.00 -29.63 2.66
C TRP A 157 20.45 -30.98 3.21
N ASP A 158 19.73 -32.08 2.95
CA ASP A 158 20.17 -33.42 3.35
C ASP A 158 21.32 -33.92 2.51
N ASN A 159 21.42 -33.46 1.26
CA ASN A 159 22.51 -33.84 0.36
C ASN A 159 22.81 -32.74 -0.67
N ILE A 160 23.72 -31.84 -0.34
CA ILE A 160 24.25 -30.84 -1.27
C ILE A 160 25.67 -31.25 -1.65
N TYR A 161 25.89 -31.51 -2.91
CA TYR A 161 27.19 -31.95 -3.41
C TYR A 161 27.78 -33.18 -2.63
N ASN A 162 26.91 -34.10 -2.25
CA ASN A 162 27.27 -35.28 -1.41
C ASN A 162 27.68 -34.92 0.03
N VAL A 163 27.30 -33.73 0.54
CA VAL A 163 27.52 -33.28 1.91
C VAL A 163 26.19 -33.12 2.63
N ASN A 164 26.09 -33.71 3.81
CA ASN A 164 24.92 -33.49 4.68
C ASN A 164 25.03 -32.14 5.40
N MET A 165 24.14 -31.22 5.06
CA MET A 165 24.03 -29.89 5.64
C MET A 165 22.70 -29.67 6.39
N SER A 166 22.08 -30.74 6.86
CA SER A 166 20.73 -30.71 7.47
C SER A 166 20.61 -29.79 8.70
N SER A 167 21.73 -29.48 9.36
CA SER A 167 21.75 -28.52 10.48
C SER A 167 21.27 -27.10 10.08
N ILE A 168 21.38 -26.72 8.80
CA ILE A 168 20.93 -25.41 8.28
C ILE A 168 19.41 -25.33 8.24
N LYS A 169 18.67 -26.45 8.16
CA LYS A 169 17.22 -26.48 8.10
C LYS A 169 16.55 -25.66 9.22
N SER A 170 17.11 -25.72 10.43
CA SER A 170 16.57 -24.99 11.57
C SER A 170 16.59 -23.45 11.41
N VAL A 171 17.48 -22.94 10.55
CA VAL A 171 17.56 -21.51 10.22
C VAL A 171 16.56 -21.20 9.10
N CYS A 172 16.47 -22.04 8.06
CA CYS A 172 15.57 -21.85 6.92
C CYS A 172 14.09 -21.80 7.34
N PHE A 173 13.69 -22.48 8.43
CA PHE A 173 12.32 -22.43 8.96
C PHE A 173 11.94 -21.09 9.58
N LYS A 174 12.89 -20.22 9.89
CA LYS A 174 12.64 -18.95 10.55
C LYS A 174 12.40 -17.79 9.59
N ASP A 175 12.75 -17.98 8.32
CA ASP A 175 12.61 -16.94 7.31
C ASP A 175 11.21 -17.01 6.69
N PRO A 176 10.40 -15.95 6.81
CA PRO A 176 9.11 -15.88 6.14
C PRO A 176 9.32 -15.82 4.61
N LEU A 177 8.44 -16.49 3.89
CA LEU A 177 8.35 -16.38 2.44
C LEU A 177 7.11 -15.59 2.07
N ILE A 178 7.23 -14.68 1.09
CA ILE A 178 6.11 -14.01 0.45
C ILE A 178 6.00 -14.59 -0.95
N ASP A 179 4.95 -15.36 -1.20
CA ASP A 179 4.73 -16.04 -2.48
C ASP A 179 3.25 -16.30 -2.74
N ASN A 180 2.94 -16.69 -3.97
CA ASN A 180 1.62 -17.15 -4.35
C ASN A 180 1.48 -18.65 -4.02
N ILE A 181 0.34 -19.01 -3.43
CA ILE A 181 0.04 -20.39 -3.06
C ILE A 181 -1.08 -20.91 -3.97
N ASN A 182 -0.89 -22.12 -4.52
CA ASN A 182 -1.95 -22.79 -5.25
C ASN A 182 -3.12 -23.09 -4.30
N LYS A 183 -4.33 -22.77 -4.74
CA LYS A 183 -5.54 -22.98 -3.94
C LYS A 183 -5.72 -24.42 -3.49
N GLU A 184 -5.24 -25.36 -4.29
CA GLU A 184 -5.30 -26.81 -4.02
C GLU A 184 -4.38 -27.22 -2.85
N ASN A 185 -3.36 -26.41 -2.55
CA ASN A 185 -2.45 -26.66 -1.44
C ASN A 185 -3.02 -26.20 -0.08
N ILE A 186 -4.17 -25.54 -0.05
CA ILE A 186 -4.83 -25.14 1.19
C ILE A 186 -5.58 -26.32 1.79
N ILE A 187 -5.15 -26.77 2.96
CA ILE A 187 -5.65 -28.00 3.62
C ILE A 187 -6.51 -27.73 4.87
N SER A 188 -6.77 -26.48 5.18
CA SER A 188 -7.63 -26.08 6.31
C SER A 188 -8.66 -25.03 5.89
N THR A 189 -9.58 -24.71 6.81
CA THR A 189 -10.41 -23.50 6.66
C THR A 189 -9.54 -22.25 6.67
N ILE A 190 -9.94 -21.23 5.91
CA ILE A 190 -9.34 -19.90 5.92
C ILE A 190 -10.07 -19.09 6.98
N CYS A 191 -9.35 -18.70 8.06
CA CYS A 191 -9.94 -18.00 9.19
C CYS A 191 -9.41 -16.56 9.27
N PRO A 192 -10.28 -15.54 9.42
CA PRO A 192 -9.85 -14.19 9.72
C PRO A 192 -9.31 -14.14 11.16
N VAL A 193 -8.11 -13.59 11.34
CA VAL A 193 -7.48 -13.46 12.66
C VAL A 193 -7.39 -12.01 13.14
N PHE A 194 -7.47 -11.07 12.21
CA PHE A 194 -7.47 -9.65 12.52
C PHE A 194 -8.20 -8.86 11.45
N VAL A 195 -8.99 -7.88 11.84
CA VAL A 195 -9.69 -6.94 10.96
C VAL A 195 -9.35 -5.53 11.42
N ALA A 196 -8.71 -4.77 10.56
CA ALA A 196 -8.54 -3.32 10.72
C ALA A 196 -9.69 -2.61 9.99
N ASP A 197 -10.57 -1.96 10.74
CA ASP A 197 -11.65 -1.11 10.24
C ASP A 197 -11.31 0.34 10.65
N LEU A 198 -10.93 1.17 9.69
CA LEU A 198 -10.37 2.50 9.94
C LEU A 198 -11.38 3.54 10.46
N TYR A 199 -12.65 3.18 10.52
CA TYR A 199 -13.68 4.00 11.16
C TYR A 199 -13.94 3.60 12.62
N LYS A 200 -13.35 2.48 13.09
CA LYS A 200 -13.60 1.93 14.44
C LYS A 200 -12.38 1.89 15.35
N ILE A 201 -11.18 2.01 14.78
CA ILE A 201 -9.91 1.97 15.53
C ILE A 201 -9.35 3.36 15.78
#